data_d1f1f07c76fd1b7dd174423b4d442fc1
#
_entry.id   d1f1f07c76fd1b7dd174423b4d442fc1
#
_cell.length_a   1.000
_cell.length_b   1.000
_cell.length_c   1.000
_cell.angle_alpha   90.00
_cell.angle_beta   90.00
_cell.angle_gamma   90.00
#
_symmetry.space_group_name_H-M   'P 1'
#
loop_
_entity.id
_entity.type
_entity.pdbx_description
1 polymer ?
#
loop_
_entity_poly.entity_id
_entity_poly.type
_entity_poly.pdbx_seq_one_letter_code
_entity_poly.pdbx_strand_id
1 'polypeptide(L)'
;QGLLSRDSSYLRIDCAGVPDAASFNGLLDESIAKSRGGVVFVNGIEALSPSAMEHCLATALGLDASQDAPRARLVLSTTLSADDLKVSSAYSKMPICARVPSLKERTPEEREDLILSFLRSEGCRIGSDVKISRGAYRCLVNADFSDNIAGLRACVTNCCAKAFLNREGDYVVVRPYLLPSGLLSSAQIDQQPDDGVLIDASLDAAESTGPVEQALDALCSLDERFCAGELSVSELV
;
A
#
# COMPACT_ATOMS: atom_id res chain seq x y z
N GLN A 1 12.16 -9.18 22.47
CA GLN A 1 11.02 -8.33 22.88
C GLN A 1 10.31 -7.89 21.63
N GLY A 2 9.02 -8.25 21.47
CA GLY A 2 8.21 -7.84 20.34
C GLY A 2 8.22 -6.32 20.18
N LEU A 3 8.21 -5.85 18.92
CA LEU A 3 8.31 -4.43 18.59
C LEU A 3 7.10 -3.63 19.13
N LEU A 4 5.98 -4.28 19.39
CA LEU A 4 4.76 -3.68 19.92
C LEU A 4 4.17 -4.55 21.03
N SER A 5 3.57 -3.94 22.07
CA SER A 5 2.83 -4.66 23.09
C SER A 5 1.47 -5.13 22.53
N ARG A 6 0.84 -6.14 23.15
CA ARG A 6 -0.50 -6.61 22.75
C ARG A 6 -1.59 -5.53 22.85
N ASP A 7 -1.38 -4.51 23.69
CA ASP A 7 -2.31 -3.39 23.89
C ASP A 7 -1.99 -2.18 23.02
N SER A 8 -0.97 -2.28 22.14
CA SER A 8 -0.57 -1.21 21.24
C SER A 8 -1.60 -1.01 20.12
N SER A 9 -1.90 0.24 19.80
CA SER A 9 -2.86 0.60 18.75
C SER A 9 -2.18 1.24 17.54
N TYR A 10 -2.76 1.01 16.37
CA TYR A 10 -2.47 1.76 15.16
C TYR A 10 -3.49 2.89 15.01
N LEU A 11 -3.02 4.12 14.88
CA LEU A 11 -3.86 5.31 14.68
C LEU A 11 -3.39 6.07 13.43
N ARG A 12 -4.32 6.68 12.71
CA ARG A 12 -4.05 7.45 11.49
C ARG A 12 -4.58 8.86 11.63
N ILE A 13 -3.76 9.82 11.22
CA ILE A 13 -4.11 11.25 11.10
C ILE A 13 -3.95 11.65 9.64
N ASP A 14 -4.99 12.17 9.01
CA ASP A 14 -4.94 12.76 7.67
C ASP A 14 -4.81 14.28 7.79
N CYS A 15 -3.64 14.82 7.43
CA CYS A 15 -3.32 16.24 7.61
C CYS A 15 -4.19 17.17 6.77
N ALA A 16 -4.65 16.74 5.59
CA ALA A 16 -5.52 17.53 4.72
C ALA A 16 -6.88 17.88 5.34
N GLY A 17 -7.32 17.09 6.34
CA GLY A 17 -8.58 17.32 7.05
C GLY A 17 -8.46 18.18 8.30
N VAL A 18 -7.26 18.65 8.67
CA VAL A 18 -7.03 19.40 9.91
C VAL A 18 -6.96 20.90 9.61
N PRO A 19 -7.81 21.73 10.25
CA PRO A 19 -7.97 23.12 9.85
C PRO A 19 -6.80 24.03 10.24
N ASP A 20 -6.12 23.76 11.34
CA ASP A 20 -5.06 24.61 11.88
C ASP A 20 -4.01 23.83 12.69
N ALA A 21 -2.89 24.50 13.02
CA ALA A 21 -1.78 23.91 13.75
C ALA A 21 -2.15 23.48 15.19
N ALA A 22 -3.01 24.23 15.87
CA ALA A 22 -3.37 23.91 17.26
C ALA A 22 -4.23 22.65 17.31
N SER A 23 -5.18 22.53 16.39
CA SER A 23 -6.01 21.32 16.20
C SER A 23 -5.15 20.11 15.84
N PHE A 24 -4.15 20.27 14.95
CA PHE A 24 -3.23 19.18 14.61
C PHE A 24 -2.40 18.74 15.83
N ASN A 25 -1.80 19.67 16.55
CA ASN A 25 -0.95 19.35 17.70
C ASN A 25 -1.75 18.61 18.77
N GLY A 26 -2.97 19.07 19.09
CA GLY A 26 -3.84 18.39 20.04
C GLY A 26 -4.23 16.98 19.59
N LEU A 27 -4.51 16.80 18.28
CA LEU A 27 -4.85 15.50 17.72
C LEU A 27 -3.67 14.54 17.73
N LEU A 28 -2.45 15.03 17.46
CA LEU A 28 -1.22 14.27 17.50
C LEU A 28 -0.92 13.78 18.92
N ASP A 29 -0.97 14.68 19.91
CA ASP A 29 -0.71 14.36 21.31
C ASP A 29 -1.73 13.34 21.86
N GLU A 30 -3.02 13.53 21.54
CA GLU A 30 -4.06 12.57 21.90
C GLU A 30 -3.85 11.20 21.25
N SER A 31 -3.45 11.19 19.97
CA SER A 31 -3.20 9.95 19.24
C SER A 31 -1.99 9.19 19.80
N ILE A 32 -0.94 9.91 20.20
CA ILE A 32 0.23 9.32 20.85
C ILE A 32 -0.17 8.67 22.17
N ALA A 33 -0.90 9.39 23.00
CA ALA A 33 -1.38 8.88 24.28
C ALA A 33 -2.27 7.62 24.11
N LYS A 34 -3.17 7.65 23.13
CA LYS A 34 -4.08 6.52 22.83
C LYS A 34 -3.36 5.33 22.22
N SER A 35 -2.23 5.55 21.52
CA SER A 35 -1.49 4.47 20.85
C SER A 35 -0.82 3.51 21.82
N ARG A 36 -0.61 3.90 23.08
CA ARG A 36 0.04 3.09 24.12
C ARG A 36 1.38 2.49 23.68
N GLY A 37 2.21 3.30 23.05
CA GLY A 37 3.49 2.88 22.47
C GLY A 37 3.37 2.18 21.10
N GLY A 38 2.21 2.23 20.48
CA GLY A 38 1.94 1.71 19.14
C GLY A 38 2.46 2.61 18.02
N VAL A 39 1.73 2.63 16.91
CA VAL A 39 2.09 3.37 15.71
C VAL A 39 1.07 4.48 15.44
N VAL A 40 1.55 5.69 15.21
CA VAL A 40 0.74 6.82 14.70
C VAL A 40 1.22 7.14 13.29
N PHE A 41 0.35 6.95 12.32
CA PHE A 41 0.59 7.24 10.91
C PHE A 41 0.05 8.64 10.57
N VAL A 42 0.92 9.56 10.22
CA VAL A 42 0.59 10.93 9.83
C VAL A 42 0.68 11.05 8.32
N ASN A 43 -0.47 11.16 7.67
CA ASN A 43 -0.59 11.12 6.22
C ASN A 43 -0.70 12.52 5.63
N GLY A 44 0.13 12.81 4.63
CA GLY A 44 0.08 14.08 3.88
C GLY A 44 0.68 15.25 4.66
N ILE A 45 1.89 15.08 5.19
CA ILE A 45 2.56 16.13 5.99
C ILE A 45 2.79 17.44 5.24
N GLU A 46 2.75 17.44 3.91
CA GLU A 46 2.82 18.63 3.05
C GLU A 46 1.66 19.60 3.27
N ALA A 47 0.57 19.17 3.86
CA ALA A 47 -0.58 20.01 4.20
C ALA A 47 -0.39 20.76 5.53
N LEU A 48 0.63 20.39 6.34
CA LEU A 48 0.86 21.03 7.62
C LEU A 48 1.44 22.43 7.47
N SER A 49 1.08 23.31 8.39
CA SER A 49 1.75 24.59 8.56
C SER A 49 3.19 24.38 9.09
N PRO A 50 4.11 25.33 8.90
CA PRO A 50 5.47 25.21 9.41
C PRO A 50 5.56 24.89 10.91
N SER A 51 4.72 25.50 11.73
CA SER A 51 4.69 25.27 13.18
C SER A 51 4.17 23.88 13.55
N ALA A 52 3.16 23.37 12.85
CA ALA A 52 2.65 22.01 13.03
C ALA A 52 3.68 20.95 12.58
N MET A 53 4.38 21.23 11.48
CA MET A 53 5.47 20.37 11.00
C MET A 53 6.60 20.29 12.03
N GLU A 54 6.98 21.43 12.61
CA GLU A 54 8.05 21.49 13.61
C GLU A 54 7.68 20.68 14.86
N HIS A 55 6.47 20.82 15.37
CA HIS A 55 5.96 20.01 16.48
C HIS A 55 5.92 18.52 16.13
N CYS A 56 5.42 18.16 14.96
CA CYS A 56 5.40 16.77 14.48
C CYS A 56 6.80 16.14 14.45
N LEU A 57 7.80 16.89 13.95
CA LEU A 57 9.18 16.42 13.88
C LEU A 57 9.84 16.34 15.25
N ALA A 58 9.60 17.31 16.13
CA ALA A 58 10.10 17.28 17.52
C ALA A 58 9.58 16.03 18.24
N THR A 59 8.29 15.76 18.09
CA THR A 59 7.64 14.57 18.66
C THR A 59 8.19 13.27 18.05
N ALA A 60 8.35 13.20 16.73
CA ALA A 60 8.89 12.03 16.04
C ALA A 60 10.32 11.69 16.49
N LEU A 61 11.13 12.71 16.76
CA LEU A 61 12.50 12.58 17.24
C LEU A 61 12.59 12.36 18.76
N GLY A 62 11.47 12.45 19.46
CA GLY A 62 11.41 12.28 20.91
C GLY A 62 12.09 13.41 21.70
N LEU A 63 12.14 14.62 21.13
CA LEU A 63 12.79 15.78 21.76
C LEU A 63 12.00 16.31 22.96
N ASP A 64 10.66 16.11 22.94
CA ASP A 64 9.73 16.61 23.95
C ASP A 64 9.28 15.54 24.97
N ALA A 65 9.78 14.31 24.87
CA ALA A 65 9.28 13.21 25.69
C ALA A 65 10.01 13.07 27.03
N SER A 66 9.25 13.00 28.13
CA SER A 66 9.75 12.50 29.41
C SER A 66 10.19 11.04 29.27
N GLN A 67 11.29 10.66 29.93
CA GLN A 67 11.96 9.36 29.75
C GLN A 67 11.09 8.14 30.09
N ASP A 68 9.99 8.30 30.82
CA ASP A 68 9.17 7.21 31.35
C ASP A 68 7.86 6.93 30.58
N ALA A 69 7.53 7.70 29.55
CA ALA A 69 6.31 7.49 28.76
C ALA A 69 6.53 6.50 27.61
N PRO A 70 5.59 5.57 27.33
CA PRO A 70 5.67 4.69 26.19
C PRO A 70 5.66 5.54 24.89
N ARG A 71 6.76 5.48 24.15
CA ARG A 71 6.93 6.26 22.92
C ARG A 71 6.17 5.63 21.76
N ALA A 72 5.23 6.35 21.18
CA ALA A 72 4.64 5.97 19.92
C ALA A 72 5.70 6.05 18.79
N ARG A 73 5.57 5.15 17.80
CA ARG A 73 6.35 5.23 16.56
C ARG A 73 5.58 6.07 15.57
N LEU A 74 6.16 7.20 15.15
CA LEU A 74 5.58 8.02 14.12
C LEU A 74 6.06 7.55 12.74
N VAL A 75 5.10 7.36 11.84
CA VAL A 75 5.34 7.12 10.42
C VAL A 75 4.72 8.29 9.66
N LEU A 76 5.53 9.02 8.92
CA LEU A 76 5.13 10.20 8.17
C LEU A 76 5.05 9.85 6.69
N SER A 77 4.03 10.32 5.98
CA SER A 77 3.96 10.18 4.52
C SER A 77 3.76 11.52 3.83
N THR A 78 4.30 11.63 2.63
CA THR A 78 4.16 12.79 1.74
C THR A 78 4.17 12.33 0.29
N THR A 79 3.52 13.09 -0.58
CA THR A 79 3.58 12.93 -2.03
C THR A 79 4.69 13.77 -2.68
N LEU A 80 5.32 14.66 -1.90
CA LEU A 80 6.36 15.56 -2.38
C LEU A 80 7.74 14.87 -2.36
N SER A 81 8.64 15.33 -3.22
CA SER A 81 10.02 14.87 -3.24
C SER A 81 10.82 15.45 -2.07
N ALA A 82 11.97 14.85 -1.77
CA ALA A 82 12.87 15.31 -0.70
C ALA A 82 13.40 16.74 -0.92
N ASP A 83 13.46 17.19 -2.17
CA ASP A 83 13.95 18.52 -2.54
C ASP A 83 12.88 19.62 -2.38
N ASP A 84 11.62 19.26 -2.15
CA ASP A 84 10.55 20.23 -1.93
C ASP A 84 10.74 20.92 -0.56
N LEU A 85 10.75 22.25 -0.56
CA LEU A 85 11.00 23.07 0.63
C LEU A 85 10.02 22.81 1.77
N LYS A 86 8.78 22.35 1.46
CA LYS A 86 7.77 22.05 2.48
C LYS A 86 8.13 20.85 3.35
N VAL A 87 8.84 19.87 2.80
CA VAL A 87 9.13 18.60 3.47
C VAL A 87 10.63 18.32 3.64
N SER A 88 11.51 19.14 3.10
CA SER A 88 12.96 18.97 3.16
C SER A 88 13.50 18.87 4.59
N SER A 89 12.89 19.62 5.54
CA SER A 89 13.24 19.52 6.96
C SER A 89 12.87 18.16 7.57
N ALA A 90 11.75 17.55 7.11
CA ALA A 90 11.35 16.21 7.54
C ALA A 90 12.34 15.16 7.01
N TYR A 91 12.65 15.20 5.71
CA TYR A 91 13.62 14.28 5.13
C TYR A 91 15.01 14.36 5.78
N SER A 92 15.50 15.57 6.08
CA SER A 92 16.83 15.75 6.68
C SER A 92 16.92 15.28 8.13
N LYS A 93 15.81 15.26 8.86
CA LYS A 93 15.76 14.91 10.28
C LYS A 93 15.35 13.46 10.54
N MET A 94 14.58 12.85 9.65
CA MET A 94 14.09 11.50 9.84
C MET A 94 15.18 10.46 9.57
N PRO A 95 15.39 9.50 10.49
CA PRO A 95 16.49 8.53 10.40
C PRO A 95 16.27 7.49 9.28
N ILE A 96 15.04 7.23 8.90
CA ILE A 96 14.67 6.26 7.87
C ILE A 96 13.69 6.91 6.91
N CYS A 97 14.05 6.95 5.62
CA CYS A 97 13.20 7.42 4.55
C CYS A 97 13.07 6.31 3.48
N ALA A 98 11.84 5.94 3.16
CA ALA A 98 11.54 4.97 2.12
C ALA A 98 10.75 5.64 0.99
N ARG A 99 11.17 5.43 -0.25
CA ARG A 99 10.44 5.88 -1.43
C ARG A 99 9.60 4.73 -1.99
N VAL A 100 8.31 4.96 -2.12
CA VAL A 100 7.40 4.03 -2.80
C VAL A 100 7.34 4.41 -4.28
N PRO A 101 7.79 3.55 -5.22
CA PRO A 101 7.76 3.88 -6.64
C PRO A 101 6.33 3.98 -7.16
N SER A 102 6.10 4.90 -8.08
CA SER A 102 4.83 5.00 -8.82
C SER A 102 4.65 3.78 -9.73
N LEU A 103 3.42 3.54 -10.21
CA LEU A 103 3.15 2.45 -11.13
C LEU A 103 4.02 2.54 -12.40
N LYS A 104 4.28 3.76 -12.88
CA LYS A 104 5.09 4.02 -14.07
C LYS A 104 6.57 3.65 -13.89
N GLU A 105 7.09 3.77 -12.68
CA GLU A 105 8.49 3.45 -12.33
C GLU A 105 8.69 1.96 -12.04
N ARG A 106 7.61 1.18 -11.92
CA ARG A 106 7.68 -0.26 -11.66
C ARG A 106 8.06 -1.04 -12.92
N THR A 107 8.71 -2.18 -12.72
CA THR A 107 9.02 -3.10 -13.82
C THR A 107 7.74 -3.71 -14.41
N PRO A 108 7.77 -4.22 -15.65
CA PRO A 108 6.64 -4.94 -16.22
C PRO A 108 6.17 -6.09 -15.33
N GLU A 109 7.08 -6.86 -14.75
CA GLU A 109 6.80 -7.99 -13.87
C GLU A 109 6.05 -7.55 -12.60
N GLU A 110 6.49 -6.47 -11.95
CA GLU A 110 5.80 -5.91 -10.78
C GLU A 110 4.40 -5.40 -11.13
N ARG A 111 4.20 -4.86 -12.34
CA ARG A 111 2.87 -4.44 -12.82
C ARG A 111 1.98 -5.66 -13.08
N GLU A 112 2.53 -6.72 -13.65
CA GLU A 112 1.83 -7.99 -13.86
C GLU A 112 1.35 -8.57 -12.53
N ASP A 113 2.22 -8.65 -11.52
CA ASP A 113 1.88 -9.13 -10.18
C ASP A 113 0.73 -8.33 -9.54
N LEU A 114 0.77 -7.00 -9.67
CA LEU A 114 -0.32 -6.14 -9.19
C LEU A 114 -1.64 -6.41 -9.91
N ILE A 115 -1.62 -6.56 -11.24
CA ILE A 115 -2.82 -6.84 -12.03
C ILE A 115 -3.40 -8.19 -11.62
N LEU A 116 -2.56 -9.22 -11.51
CA LEU A 116 -2.98 -10.56 -11.10
C LEU A 116 -3.56 -10.57 -9.67
N SER A 117 -2.92 -9.86 -8.75
CA SER A 117 -3.40 -9.68 -7.38
C SER A 117 -4.78 -9.02 -7.34
N PHE A 118 -4.99 -7.96 -8.12
CA PHE A 118 -6.30 -7.29 -8.18
C PHE A 118 -7.37 -8.18 -8.83
N LEU A 119 -7.04 -8.91 -9.89
CA LEU A 119 -7.98 -9.84 -10.52
C LEU A 119 -8.37 -10.98 -9.57
N ARG A 120 -7.43 -11.53 -8.80
CA ARG A 120 -7.73 -12.53 -7.75
C ARG A 120 -8.65 -11.95 -6.67
N SER A 121 -8.31 -10.77 -6.16
CA SER A 121 -9.13 -10.07 -5.16
C SER A 121 -10.56 -9.84 -5.64
N GLU A 122 -10.74 -9.46 -6.92
CA GLU A 122 -12.06 -9.30 -7.51
C GLU A 122 -12.76 -10.65 -7.72
N GLY A 123 -12.05 -11.69 -8.14
CA GLY A 123 -12.57 -13.06 -8.23
C GLY A 123 -13.12 -13.56 -6.89
N CYS A 124 -12.35 -13.41 -5.82
CA CYS A 124 -12.80 -13.73 -4.46
C CYS A 124 -14.06 -12.93 -4.06
N ARG A 125 -14.07 -11.61 -4.37
CA ARG A 125 -15.19 -10.73 -4.02
C ARG A 125 -16.50 -11.09 -4.74
N ILE A 126 -16.41 -11.52 -6.00
CA ILE A 126 -17.59 -11.90 -6.81
C ILE A 126 -17.93 -13.40 -6.72
N GLY A 127 -17.08 -14.20 -6.05
CA GLY A 127 -17.27 -15.65 -5.89
C GLY A 127 -17.20 -16.42 -7.23
N SER A 128 -16.30 -16.01 -8.14
CA SER A 128 -16.16 -16.62 -9.46
C SER A 128 -14.74 -16.45 -9.98
N ASP A 129 -14.23 -17.46 -10.69
CA ASP A 129 -12.96 -17.37 -11.37
C ASP A 129 -12.97 -16.26 -12.43
N VAL A 130 -11.83 -15.61 -12.59
CA VAL A 130 -11.67 -14.53 -13.57
C VAL A 130 -10.70 -14.99 -14.66
N LYS A 131 -11.16 -14.98 -15.89
CA LYS A 131 -10.31 -15.15 -17.07
C LYS A 131 -10.05 -13.78 -17.69
N ILE A 132 -8.80 -13.48 -17.98
CA ILE A 132 -8.44 -12.28 -18.73
C ILE A 132 -7.89 -12.64 -20.09
N SER A 133 -8.37 -11.98 -21.13
CA SER A 133 -7.84 -12.16 -22.47
C SER A 133 -6.43 -11.57 -22.57
N ARG A 134 -5.58 -12.15 -23.43
CA ARG A 134 -4.20 -11.67 -23.65
C ARG A 134 -4.18 -10.20 -24.09
N GLY A 135 -5.13 -9.79 -24.93
CA GLY A 135 -5.25 -8.41 -25.39
C GLY A 135 -5.57 -7.45 -24.23
N ALA A 136 -6.55 -7.78 -23.36
CA ALA A 136 -6.89 -6.97 -22.20
C ALA A 136 -5.72 -6.89 -21.20
N TYR A 137 -5.03 -7.99 -20.96
CA TYR A 137 -3.87 -8.06 -20.09
C TYR A 137 -2.74 -7.14 -20.55
N ARG A 138 -2.34 -7.23 -21.84
CA ARG A 138 -1.33 -6.35 -22.43
C ARG A 138 -1.71 -4.87 -22.34
N CYS A 139 -3.00 -4.54 -22.54
CA CYS A 139 -3.48 -3.17 -22.36
C CYS A 139 -3.24 -2.68 -20.94
N LEU A 140 -3.57 -3.48 -19.92
CA LEU A 140 -3.40 -3.09 -18.53
C LEU A 140 -1.93 -2.94 -18.13
N VAL A 141 -1.05 -3.85 -18.57
CA VAL A 141 0.39 -3.82 -18.28
C VAL A 141 1.06 -2.56 -18.86
N ASN A 142 0.68 -2.17 -20.08
CA ASN A 142 1.30 -1.05 -20.79
C ASN A 142 0.58 0.29 -20.56
N ALA A 143 -0.52 0.30 -19.83
CA ALA A 143 -1.30 1.50 -19.60
C ALA A 143 -0.64 2.44 -18.58
N ASP A 144 -0.78 3.74 -18.83
CA ASP A 144 -0.51 4.78 -17.85
C ASP A 144 -1.81 5.16 -17.13
N PHE A 145 -1.77 5.16 -15.80
CA PHE A 145 -2.89 5.54 -14.94
C PHE A 145 -2.54 6.83 -14.20
N SER A 146 -3.35 7.87 -14.38
CA SER A 146 -3.18 9.17 -13.70
C SER A 146 -3.19 9.03 -12.18
N ASP A 147 -4.08 8.16 -11.67
CA ASP A 147 -4.25 7.90 -10.25
C ASP A 147 -3.37 6.73 -9.76
N ASN A 148 -2.32 6.42 -10.52
CA ASN A 148 -1.32 5.44 -10.14
C ASN A 148 -1.95 4.04 -9.87
N ILE A 149 -1.57 3.37 -8.79
CA ILE A 149 -2.09 2.05 -8.41
C ILE A 149 -3.61 2.09 -8.14
N ALA A 150 -4.12 3.19 -7.58
CA ALA A 150 -5.57 3.34 -7.34
C ALA A 150 -6.36 3.35 -8.66
N GLY A 151 -5.85 4.02 -9.69
CA GLY A 151 -6.44 4.03 -11.03
C GLY A 151 -6.44 2.65 -11.68
N LEU A 152 -5.33 1.92 -11.60
CA LEU A 152 -5.25 0.54 -12.08
C LEU A 152 -6.28 -0.35 -11.35
N ARG A 153 -6.34 -0.29 -10.02
CA ARG A 153 -7.29 -1.07 -9.22
C ARG A 153 -8.73 -0.77 -9.60
N ALA A 154 -9.09 0.52 -9.69
CA ALA A 154 -10.43 0.94 -10.10
C ALA A 154 -10.78 0.45 -11.52
N CYS A 155 -9.83 0.48 -12.44
CA CYS A 155 -10.00 -0.05 -13.79
C CYS A 155 -10.30 -1.56 -13.76
N VAL A 156 -9.50 -2.35 -13.05
CA VAL A 156 -9.71 -3.81 -12.91
C VAL A 156 -11.07 -4.11 -12.29
N THR A 157 -11.42 -3.44 -11.17
CA THR A 157 -12.72 -3.59 -10.51
C THR A 157 -13.89 -3.32 -11.47
N ASN A 158 -13.83 -2.22 -12.22
CA ASN A 158 -14.87 -1.86 -13.18
C ASN A 158 -14.98 -2.86 -14.33
N CYS A 159 -13.85 -3.36 -14.83
CA CYS A 159 -13.83 -4.37 -15.89
C CYS A 159 -14.42 -5.70 -15.41
N CYS A 160 -14.06 -6.16 -14.22
CA CYS A 160 -14.62 -7.37 -13.62
C CYS A 160 -16.12 -7.22 -13.36
N ALA A 161 -16.58 -6.07 -12.87
CA ALA A 161 -18.00 -5.81 -12.65
C ALA A 161 -18.80 -5.87 -13.98
N LYS A 162 -18.31 -5.23 -15.05
CA LYS A 162 -18.92 -5.28 -16.38
C LYS A 162 -18.92 -6.70 -16.95
N ALA A 163 -17.81 -7.42 -16.79
CA ALA A 163 -17.68 -8.79 -17.25
C ALA A 163 -18.64 -9.73 -16.50
N PHE A 164 -18.83 -9.52 -15.19
CA PHE A 164 -19.75 -10.28 -14.36
C PHE A 164 -21.20 -10.12 -14.82
N LEU A 165 -21.63 -8.91 -15.19
CA LEU A 165 -22.98 -8.65 -15.72
C LEU A 165 -23.25 -9.36 -17.04
N ASN A 166 -22.20 -9.64 -17.82
CA ASN A 166 -22.27 -10.27 -19.14
C ASN A 166 -21.70 -11.71 -19.14
N ARG A 167 -21.65 -12.36 -17.97
CA ARG A 167 -21.03 -13.69 -17.87
C ARG A 167 -21.87 -14.75 -18.58
N GLU A 168 -21.17 -15.62 -19.30
CA GLU A 168 -21.71 -16.83 -19.90
C GLU A 168 -20.93 -18.00 -19.30
N GLY A 169 -21.54 -18.74 -18.35
CA GLY A 169 -20.92 -19.90 -17.70
C GLY A 169 -20.34 -19.63 -16.31
N ASP A 170 -19.37 -20.44 -15.88
CA ASP A 170 -18.89 -20.53 -14.50
C ASP A 170 -17.79 -19.52 -14.15
N TYR A 171 -17.25 -18.82 -15.13
CA TYR A 171 -16.18 -17.83 -14.93
C TYR A 171 -16.48 -16.50 -15.62
N VAL A 172 -15.83 -15.46 -15.14
CA VAL A 172 -15.93 -14.08 -15.67
C VAL A 172 -14.80 -13.82 -16.66
N VAL A 173 -15.12 -13.30 -17.87
CA VAL A 173 -14.10 -13.03 -18.90
C VAL A 173 -13.90 -11.55 -19.10
N VAL A 174 -12.73 -11.04 -18.73
CA VAL A 174 -12.31 -9.67 -19.00
C VAL A 174 -11.72 -9.58 -20.40
N ARG A 175 -12.42 -8.88 -21.30
CA ARG A 175 -12.04 -8.67 -22.71
C ARG A 175 -11.64 -7.21 -22.97
N PRO A 176 -10.89 -6.90 -24.05
CA PRO A 176 -10.43 -5.55 -24.36
C PRO A 176 -11.55 -4.51 -24.42
N TYR A 177 -12.71 -4.85 -24.99
CA TYR A 177 -13.84 -3.92 -25.13
C TYR A 177 -14.48 -3.47 -23.80
N LEU A 178 -14.15 -4.15 -22.68
CA LEU A 178 -14.59 -3.76 -21.34
C LEU A 178 -13.68 -2.70 -20.71
N LEU A 179 -12.47 -2.53 -21.26
CA LEU A 179 -11.52 -1.51 -20.82
C LEU A 179 -11.99 -0.11 -21.23
N PRO A 180 -11.57 0.94 -20.51
CA PRO A 180 -11.76 2.33 -20.94
C PRO A 180 -11.18 2.56 -22.34
N SER A 181 -11.90 3.31 -23.18
CA SER A 181 -11.50 3.56 -24.56
C SER A 181 -10.11 4.20 -24.73
N GLY A 182 -9.68 5.00 -23.75
CA GLY A 182 -8.34 5.60 -23.71
C GLY A 182 -7.20 4.57 -23.61
N LEU A 183 -7.47 3.38 -23.08
CA LEU A 183 -6.47 2.29 -22.95
C LEU A 183 -6.40 1.43 -24.21
N LEU A 184 -7.44 1.43 -25.04
CA LEU A 184 -7.51 0.62 -26.26
C LEU A 184 -6.64 1.20 -27.39
N SER A 185 -6.39 2.50 -27.38
CA SER A 185 -5.59 3.17 -28.40
C SER A 185 -4.09 2.85 -28.33
N SER A 186 -3.60 2.33 -27.20
CA SER A 186 -2.20 1.92 -27.01
C SER A 186 -1.96 0.43 -27.32
N ALA A 187 -3.00 -0.35 -27.58
CA ALA A 187 -2.89 -1.78 -27.87
C ALA A 187 -2.94 -2.04 -29.38
N GLN A 188 -1.86 -2.57 -29.93
CA GLN A 188 -1.95 -3.34 -31.20
C GLN A 188 -2.80 -4.58 -30.89
N ILE A 189 -4.05 -4.57 -31.35
CA ILE A 189 -4.95 -5.71 -31.23
C ILE A 189 -4.41 -6.80 -32.17
N ASP A 190 -3.60 -7.69 -31.62
CA ASP A 190 -3.17 -8.89 -32.32
C ASP A 190 -4.42 -9.75 -32.62
N GLN A 191 -4.62 -10.09 -33.88
CA GLN A 191 -5.73 -10.94 -34.35
C GLN A 191 -5.52 -12.44 -34.05
N GLN A 192 -4.62 -12.79 -33.13
CA GLN A 192 -4.40 -14.20 -32.74
C GLN A 192 -5.53 -14.73 -31.84
N PRO A 193 -5.84 -16.04 -31.91
CA PRO A 193 -6.84 -16.66 -31.03
C PRO A 193 -6.56 -16.36 -29.57
N ASP A 194 -7.60 -15.91 -28.87
CA ASP A 194 -7.51 -15.35 -27.53
C ASP A 194 -7.51 -16.46 -26.48
N ASP A 195 -6.39 -17.15 -26.32
CA ASP A 195 -6.11 -18.07 -25.22
C ASP A 195 -5.81 -17.26 -23.94
N GLY A 196 -6.88 -16.70 -23.33
CA GLY A 196 -6.74 -15.93 -22.10
C GLY A 196 -6.24 -16.79 -20.93
N VAL A 197 -5.65 -16.12 -19.94
CA VAL A 197 -5.20 -16.74 -18.68
C VAL A 197 -6.39 -16.82 -17.73
N LEU A 198 -6.68 -18.04 -17.24
CA LEU A 198 -7.65 -18.27 -16.17
C LEU A 198 -6.97 -18.00 -14.83
N ILE A 199 -7.60 -17.16 -14.03
CA ILE A 199 -7.14 -16.81 -12.69
C ILE A 199 -8.13 -17.41 -11.71
N ASP A 200 -7.68 -18.44 -11.02
CA ASP A 200 -8.46 -19.18 -10.03
C ASP A 200 -8.67 -18.32 -8.77
N ALA A 201 -9.94 -18.12 -8.40
CA ALA A 201 -10.31 -17.41 -7.18
C ALA A 201 -10.09 -18.25 -5.91
N SER A 202 -9.99 -19.59 -6.08
CA SER A 202 -9.78 -20.52 -4.96
C SER A 202 -8.31 -20.68 -4.56
N LEU A 203 -7.38 -20.18 -5.37
CA LEU A 203 -5.98 -20.08 -4.95
C LEU A 203 -5.90 -19.06 -3.81
N ASP A 204 -5.96 -19.59 -2.60
CA ASP A 204 -5.88 -18.86 -1.36
C ASP A 204 -4.78 -17.79 -1.41
N ALA A 205 -5.08 -16.65 -0.80
CA ALA A 205 -4.11 -15.59 -0.56
C ALA A 205 -2.81 -16.10 0.12
N ALA A 206 -2.81 -17.33 0.64
CA ALA A 206 -1.67 -18.00 1.25
C ALA A 206 -0.57 -18.42 0.26
N GLU A 207 -0.87 -18.60 -1.05
CA GLU A 207 0.18 -18.97 -2.04
C GLU A 207 0.68 -17.78 -2.87
N SER A 208 0.04 -16.62 -2.76
CA SER A 208 0.49 -15.39 -3.41
C SER A 208 1.26 -14.46 -2.48
N THR A 209 1.94 -15.01 -1.49
CA THR A 209 2.89 -14.25 -0.69
C THR A 209 4.02 -13.81 -1.61
N GLY A 210 3.92 -12.57 -2.09
CA GLY A 210 4.99 -11.93 -2.81
C GLY A 210 6.27 -11.91 -1.94
N PRO A 211 7.45 -11.65 -2.52
CA PRO A 211 8.72 -11.63 -1.77
C PRO A 211 8.67 -10.79 -0.49
N VAL A 212 7.84 -9.76 -0.46
CA VAL A 212 7.65 -8.87 0.70
C VAL A 212 6.83 -9.55 1.81
N GLU A 213 5.76 -10.28 1.46
CA GLU A 213 4.97 -11.01 2.46
C GLU A 213 5.72 -12.22 3.00
N GLN A 214 6.44 -12.94 2.15
CA GLN A 214 7.35 -14.01 2.60
C GLN A 214 8.43 -13.48 3.53
N ALA A 215 8.98 -12.28 3.25
CA ALA A 215 9.92 -11.63 4.13
C ALA A 215 9.27 -11.18 5.46
N LEU A 216 8.03 -10.70 5.43
CA LEU A 216 7.27 -10.35 6.63
C LEU A 216 6.94 -11.57 7.48
N ASP A 217 6.49 -12.66 6.87
CA ASP A 217 6.21 -13.93 7.57
C ASP A 217 7.49 -14.53 8.16
N ALA A 218 8.61 -14.45 7.43
CA ALA A 218 9.92 -14.86 7.93
C ALA A 218 10.37 -13.99 9.12
N LEU A 219 10.16 -12.67 9.06
CA LEU A 219 10.46 -11.74 10.15
C LEU A 219 9.55 -12.01 11.37
N CYS A 220 8.25 -12.25 11.16
CA CYS A 220 7.33 -12.60 12.24
C CYS A 220 7.73 -13.92 12.92
N SER A 221 8.09 -14.94 12.14
CA SER A 221 8.54 -16.24 12.67
C SER A 221 9.87 -16.13 13.43
N LEU A 222 10.80 -15.28 12.96
CA LEU A 222 12.05 -14.99 13.65
C LEU A 222 11.80 -14.23 14.97
N ASP A 223 10.85 -13.29 14.99
CA ASP A 223 10.47 -12.56 16.19
C ASP A 223 9.81 -13.49 17.22
N GLU A 224 8.94 -14.41 16.79
CA GLU A 224 8.33 -15.42 17.65
C GLU A 224 9.38 -16.35 18.28
N ARG A 225 10.35 -16.84 17.50
CA ARG A 225 11.44 -17.70 17.97
C ARG A 225 12.40 -16.96 18.90
N PHE A 226 12.66 -15.68 18.64
CA PHE A 226 13.45 -14.83 19.52
C PHE A 226 12.71 -14.58 20.85
N CYS A 227 11.40 -14.30 20.81
CA CYS A 227 10.58 -14.12 22.01
C CYS A 227 10.42 -15.41 22.82
N ALA A 228 10.45 -16.57 22.17
CA ALA A 228 10.48 -17.88 22.81
C ALA A 228 11.86 -18.23 23.44
N GLY A 229 12.88 -17.42 23.18
CA GLY A 229 14.24 -17.69 23.66
C GLY A 229 14.99 -18.76 22.87
N GLU A 230 14.50 -19.11 21.67
CA GLU A 230 15.11 -20.11 20.79
C GLU A 230 16.25 -19.53 19.93
N LEU A 231 16.34 -18.19 19.84
CA LEU A 231 17.36 -17.49 19.08
C LEU A 231 18.04 -16.41 19.93
N SER A 232 19.35 -16.29 19.79
CA SER A 232 20.12 -15.22 20.41
C SER A 232 20.28 -14.02 19.46
N VAL A 233 20.61 -12.84 20.01
CA VAL A 233 20.87 -11.61 19.22
C VAL A 233 21.99 -11.81 18.18
N SER A 234 22.97 -12.71 18.48
CA SER A 234 24.09 -13.01 17.58
C SER A 234 23.70 -13.88 16.39
N GLU A 235 22.52 -14.51 16.40
CA GLU A 235 22.00 -15.33 15.30
C GLU A 235 21.03 -14.55 14.39
N LEU A 236 20.70 -13.30 14.78
CA LEU A 236 19.85 -12.37 14.01
C LEU A 236 20.64 -11.40 13.12
N VAL A 237 21.96 -11.33 13.24
CA VAL A 237 22.88 -10.50 12.48
C VAL A 237 23.61 -11.37 11.46
#